data_ad72bcb257560e5bcfbfb3fc50027451
#
_entry.id   ad72bcb257560e5bcfbfb3fc50027451
#
_cell.length_a   1.000
_cell.length_b   1.000
_cell.length_c   1.000
_cell.angle_alpha   90.00
_cell.angle_beta   90.00
_cell.angle_gamma   90.00
#
_symmetry.space_group_name_H-M   'P 1'
#
loop_
_entity.id
_entity.type
_entity.pdbx_description
1 polymer ?
#
loop_
_entity_poly.entity_id
_entity_poly.type
_entity_poly.pdbx_seq_one_letter_code
_entity_poly.pdbx_strand_id
1 'polypeptide(L)'
;MPTINQLVRKPRKSKTKKSDSPALNRGFNSKKKQFTNLNSPQKRGVCTRVGTMTPKKPNSALRKYARVRLSNNIEINAYIPGIGHNLQEHSVVLVRGGRVKDLPGVRYHIVRGALDTSGVDGRRQGLSLIHI
;
A
#
# COMPACT_ATOMS: atom_id res chain seq x y z
N MET A 1 -25.59 -7.67 30.08
CA MET A 1 -24.42 -8.45 30.52
C MET A 1 -24.68 -9.94 30.35
N PRO A 2 -23.77 -10.67 29.70
CA PRO A 2 -23.93 -12.12 29.61
C PRO A 2 -23.69 -12.78 30.96
N THR A 3 -24.43 -13.85 31.21
CA THR A 3 -24.27 -14.65 32.42
C THR A 3 -23.12 -15.63 32.30
N ILE A 4 -22.69 -16.20 33.44
CA ILE A 4 -21.62 -17.20 33.43
C ILE A 4 -21.99 -18.41 32.57
N ASN A 5 -23.24 -18.84 32.59
CA ASN A 5 -23.70 -19.97 31.78
C ASN A 5 -23.64 -19.66 30.29
N GLN A 6 -23.92 -18.42 29.88
CA GLN A 6 -23.82 -18.00 28.48
C GLN A 6 -22.38 -18.01 28.00
N LEU A 7 -21.43 -17.59 28.83
CA LEU A 7 -20.02 -17.60 28.49
C LEU A 7 -19.43 -19.01 28.41
N VAL A 8 -19.95 -19.94 29.20
CA VAL A 8 -19.53 -21.35 29.13
C VAL A 8 -20.00 -21.98 27.82
N ARG A 9 -21.22 -21.65 27.35
CA ARG A 9 -21.75 -22.17 26.08
C ARG A 9 -21.05 -21.58 24.88
N LYS A 10 -20.78 -20.27 24.90
CA LYS A 10 -20.14 -19.52 23.81
C LYS A 10 -19.00 -18.69 24.38
N PRO A 11 -17.80 -19.26 24.52
CA PRO A 11 -16.66 -18.52 25.07
C PRO A 11 -16.34 -17.32 24.17
N ARG A 12 -15.83 -16.26 24.81
CA ARG A 12 -15.40 -15.08 24.08
C ARG A 12 -14.20 -15.42 23.22
N LYS A 13 -14.25 -14.94 21.99
CA LYS A 13 -13.11 -15.04 21.09
C LYS A 13 -12.41 -13.69 21.05
N SER A 14 -11.10 -13.71 21.20
CA SER A 14 -10.31 -12.50 21.03
C SER A 14 -10.36 -12.06 19.57
N LYS A 15 -10.38 -10.74 19.36
CA LYS A 15 -10.34 -10.20 18.01
C LYS A 15 -8.95 -10.42 17.41
N THR A 16 -8.91 -10.93 16.21
CA THR A 16 -7.66 -11.02 15.46
C THR A 16 -7.41 -9.71 14.74
N LYS A 17 -6.14 -9.32 14.65
CA LYS A 17 -5.76 -8.13 13.93
C LYS A 17 -5.90 -8.38 12.43
N LYS A 18 -6.73 -7.58 11.76
CA LYS A 18 -6.87 -7.65 10.31
C LYS A 18 -5.74 -6.90 9.64
N SER A 19 -5.36 -7.37 8.45
CA SER A 19 -4.36 -6.70 7.64
C SER A 19 -4.86 -5.32 7.20
N ASP A 20 -3.99 -4.31 7.28
CA ASP A 20 -4.27 -2.99 6.73
C ASP A 20 -4.09 -2.94 5.21
N SER A 21 -3.59 -4.01 4.60
CA SER A 21 -3.28 -4.07 3.17
C SER A 21 -4.00 -5.25 2.50
N PRO A 22 -5.35 -5.25 2.47
CA PRO A 22 -6.09 -6.41 1.96
C PRO A 22 -5.85 -6.68 0.47
N ALA A 23 -5.51 -5.66 -0.32
CA ALA A 23 -5.25 -5.84 -1.74
C ALA A 23 -4.03 -6.71 -2.03
N LEU A 24 -3.07 -6.78 -1.10
CA LEU A 24 -1.88 -7.60 -1.25
C LEU A 24 -2.12 -9.07 -0.90
N ASN A 25 -3.27 -9.39 -0.32
CA ASN A 25 -3.61 -10.75 0.11
C ASN A 25 -4.35 -11.55 -0.95
N ARG A 26 -4.63 -10.97 -2.11
CA ARG A 26 -5.41 -11.62 -3.16
C ARG A 26 -4.60 -11.73 -4.45
N GLY A 27 -4.63 -12.93 -5.05
CA GLY A 27 -4.19 -13.15 -6.41
C GLY A 27 -5.38 -13.41 -7.31
N PHE A 28 -5.14 -13.47 -8.61
CA PHE A 28 -6.19 -13.70 -9.59
C PHE A 28 -5.76 -14.81 -10.55
N ASN A 29 -6.61 -15.83 -10.69
CA ASN A 29 -6.39 -16.92 -11.63
C ASN A 29 -7.10 -16.59 -12.95
N SER A 30 -6.33 -16.22 -13.97
CA SER A 30 -6.90 -15.79 -15.26
C SER A 30 -7.61 -16.92 -16.02
N LYS A 31 -7.19 -18.17 -15.83
CA LYS A 31 -7.87 -19.31 -16.48
C LYS A 31 -9.25 -19.56 -15.90
N LYS A 32 -9.35 -19.55 -14.58
CA LYS A 32 -10.61 -19.80 -13.87
C LYS A 32 -11.39 -18.52 -13.61
N LYS A 33 -10.81 -17.35 -13.87
CA LYS A 33 -11.40 -16.03 -13.62
C LYS A 33 -11.89 -15.89 -12.18
N GLN A 34 -11.12 -16.40 -11.24
CA GLN A 34 -11.43 -16.38 -9.81
C GLN A 34 -10.28 -15.77 -9.03
N PHE A 35 -10.61 -15.12 -7.91
CA PHE A 35 -9.60 -14.66 -6.97
C PHE A 35 -9.05 -15.83 -6.17
N THR A 36 -7.75 -15.77 -5.91
CA THR A 36 -7.08 -16.75 -5.08
C THR A 36 -6.55 -16.08 -3.82
N ASN A 37 -6.36 -16.85 -2.75
CA ASN A 37 -5.71 -16.35 -1.55
C ASN A 37 -4.21 -16.44 -1.73
N LEU A 38 -3.58 -15.29 -1.95
CA LEU A 38 -2.14 -15.21 -2.16
C LEU A 38 -1.60 -14.03 -1.36
N ASN A 39 -0.90 -14.34 -0.27
CA ASN A 39 -0.26 -13.32 0.54
C ASN A 39 1.06 -12.92 -0.09
N SER A 40 1.17 -11.67 -0.49
CA SER A 40 2.38 -11.13 -1.09
C SER A 40 2.78 -9.87 -0.35
N PRO A 41 4.06 -9.69 0.03
CA PRO A 41 4.49 -8.46 0.66
C PRO A 41 4.51 -7.29 -0.31
N GLN A 42 4.63 -7.57 -1.61
CA GLN A 42 4.67 -6.57 -2.66
C GLN A 42 3.95 -7.07 -3.90
N LYS A 43 3.40 -6.14 -4.68
CA LYS A 43 2.77 -6.46 -5.96
C LYS A 43 3.10 -5.40 -7.00
N ARG A 44 3.23 -5.85 -8.24
CA ARG A 44 3.42 -4.97 -9.38
C ARG A 44 2.07 -4.39 -9.81
N GLY A 45 2.09 -3.15 -10.23
CA GLY A 45 0.90 -2.49 -10.75
C GLY A 45 1.23 -1.42 -11.77
N VAL A 46 0.21 -0.88 -12.39
CA VAL A 46 0.31 0.18 -13.38
C VAL A 46 -0.40 1.41 -12.86
N CYS A 47 0.25 2.57 -12.92
CA CYS A 47 -0.34 3.84 -12.50
C CYS A 47 -1.45 4.22 -13.48
N THR A 48 -2.68 4.38 -12.97
CA THR A 48 -3.80 4.88 -13.77
C THR A 48 -3.93 6.40 -13.65
N ARG A 49 -3.47 6.97 -12.53
CA ARG A 49 -3.52 8.40 -12.29
C ARG A 49 -2.44 8.79 -11.28
N VAL A 50 -1.83 9.94 -11.47
CA VAL A 50 -0.84 10.50 -10.54
C VAL A 50 -1.29 11.91 -10.16
N GLY A 51 -1.28 12.22 -8.87
CA GLY A 51 -1.72 13.53 -8.42
C GLY A 51 -1.20 13.86 -7.02
N THR A 52 -1.77 14.90 -6.45
CA THR A 52 -1.46 15.34 -5.10
C THR A 52 -2.72 15.34 -4.24
N MET A 53 -2.54 15.17 -2.95
CA MET A 53 -3.63 15.10 -1.99
C MET A 53 -3.24 15.87 -0.74
N THR A 54 -4.20 16.61 -0.17
CA THR A 54 -3.98 17.28 1.11
C THR A 54 -4.12 16.29 2.25
N PRO A 55 -3.25 16.38 3.28
CA PRO A 55 -3.38 15.51 4.45
C PRO A 55 -4.55 15.94 5.34
N LYS A 56 -4.87 15.08 6.30
CA LYS A 56 -5.87 15.38 7.32
C LYS A 56 -5.42 16.54 8.22
N LYS A 57 -6.38 17.32 8.73
CA LYS A 57 -6.08 18.32 9.75
C LYS A 57 -5.44 17.65 10.98
N PRO A 58 -4.48 18.30 11.66
CA PRO A 58 -4.02 19.69 11.51
C PRO A 58 -2.90 19.89 10.49
N ASN A 59 -2.52 18.85 9.73
CA ASN A 59 -1.41 18.94 8.79
C ASN A 59 -1.82 19.61 7.49
N SER A 60 -0.88 20.28 6.85
CA SER A 60 -1.08 20.92 5.56
C SER A 60 0.14 20.74 4.69
N ALA A 61 -0.07 20.19 3.49
CA ALA A 61 0.98 19.97 2.51
C ALA A 61 0.34 19.47 1.21
N LEU A 62 1.14 19.32 0.17
CA LEU A 62 0.73 18.61 -1.04
C LEU A 62 1.45 17.26 -1.07
N ARG A 63 0.75 16.22 -0.66
CA ARG A 63 1.29 14.85 -0.64
C ARG A 63 1.05 14.20 -2.00
N LYS A 64 2.10 13.63 -2.55
CA LYS A 64 2.02 12.98 -3.86
C LYS A 64 1.51 11.55 -3.73
N TYR A 65 0.57 11.18 -4.57
CA TYR A 65 0.02 9.84 -4.59
C TYR A 65 -0.20 9.38 -6.04
N ALA A 66 -0.37 8.08 -6.19
CA ALA A 66 -0.73 7.48 -7.46
C ALA A 66 -1.86 6.49 -7.25
N ARG A 67 -2.81 6.50 -8.18
CA ARG A 67 -3.81 5.45 -8.23
C ARG A 67 -3.26 4.33 -9.10
N VAL A 68 -3.12 3.15 -8.51
CA VAL A 68 -2.43 2.02 -9.12
C VAL A 68 -3.40 0.86 -9.28
N ARG A 69 -3.40 0.26 -10.46
CA ARG A 69 -4.12 -0.99 -10.70
C ARG A 69 -3.13 -2.15 -10.57
N LEU A 70 -3.33 -2.97 -9.57
CA LEU A 70 -2.44 -4.10 -9.28
C LEU A 70 -2.65 -5.25 -10.26
N SER A 71 -1.71 -6.19 -10.27
CA SER A 71 -1.77 -7.37 -11.13
C SER A 71 -3.00 -8.26 -10.85
N ASN A 72 -3.60 -8.14 -9.67
CA ASN A 72 -4.83 -8.84 -9.32
C ASN A 72 -6.11 -8.07 -9.65
N ASN A 73 -6.01 -7.04 -10.49
CA ASN A 73 -7.11 -6.18 -10.94
C ASN A 73 -7.74 -5.30 -9.85
N ILE A 74 -7.11 -5.15 -8.70
CA ILE A 74 -7.57 -4.27 -7.64
C ILE A 74 -6.89 -2.91 -7.80
N GLU A 75 -7.70 -1.83 -7.77
CA GLU A 75 -7.17 -0.46 -7.80
C GLU A 75 -7.00 0.07 -6.39
N ILE A 76 -5.84 0.70 -6.15
CA ILE A 76 -5.51 1.27 -4.84
C ILE A 76 -4.90 2.65 -5.00
N ASN A 77 -4.94 3.42 -3.91
CA ASN A 77 -4.19 4.67 -3.80
C ASN A 77 -2.91 4.38 -3.02
N ALA A 78 -1.78 4.68 -3.62
CA ALA A 78 -0.47 4.45 -3.03
C ALA A 78 0.29 5.77 -2.89
N TYR A 79 0.99 5.93 -1.78
CA TYR A 79 1.81 7.11 -1.52
C TYR A 79 3.16 6.99 -2.24
N ILE A 80 3.62 8.10 -2.83
CA ILE A 80 4.93 8.18 -3.46
C ILE A 80 5.89 8.82 -2.46
N PRO A 81 6.76 8.02 -1.79
CA PRO A 81 7.66 8.57 -0.78
C PRO A 81 8.82 9.32 -1.39
N GLY A 82 9.42 10.19 -0.59
CA GLY A 82 10.61 10.93 -0.98
C GLY A 82 10.29 12.27 -1.63
N ILE A 83 11.32 12.91 -2.15
CA ILE A 83 11.24 14.22 -2.78
C ILE A 83 11.17 14.04 -4.30
N GLY A 84 10.09 14.52 -4.90
CA GLY A 84 9.91 14.42 -6.35
C GLY A 84 9.71 13.01 -6.85
N HIS A 85 9.24 12.87 -8.07
CA HIS A 85 9.06 11.59 -8.72
C HIS A 85 9.04 11.79 -10.24
N ASN A 86 9.25 10.70 -10.96
CA ASN A 86 9.17 10.66 -12.42
C ASN A 86 7.98 9.86 -12.92
N LEU A 87 7.03 9.58 -12.07
CA LEU A 87 5.88 8.76 -12.42
C LEU A 87 4.86 9.54 -13.24
N GLN A 88 4.25 8.87 -14.16
CA GLN A 88 3.18 9.39 -15.00
C GLN A 88 2.18 8.27 -15.27
N GLU A 89 1.10 8.61 -15.93
CA GLU A 89 0.08 7.63 -16.30
C GLU A 89 0.72 6.48 -17.10
N HIS A 90 0.32 5.25 -16.79
CA HIS A 90 0.82 4.00 -17.39
C HIS A 90 2.23 3.59 -16.96
N SER A 91 2.82 4.25 -15.96
CA SER A 91 4.09 3.79 -15.38
C SER A 91 3.88 2.50 -14.59
N VAL A 92 4.81 1.57 -14.73
CA VAL A 92 4.80 0.30 -13.98
C VAL A 92 5.54 0.51 -12.67
N VAL A 93 4.88 0.15 -11.56
CA VAL A 93 5.41 0.38 -10.21
C VAL A 93 5.29 -0.86 -9.36
N LEU A 94 6.11 -0.92 -8.31
CA LEU A 94 6.03 -1.95 -7.29
C LEU A 94 5.41 -1.33 -6.03
N VAL A 95 4.40 -1.96 -5.49
CA VAL A 95 3.62 -1.47 -4.35
C VAL A 95 3.82 -2.38 -3.16
N ARG A 96 4.06 -1.78 -2.00
CA ARG A 96 4.14 -2.48 -0.72
C ARG A 96 3.07 -1.98 0.24
N GLY A 97 2.80 -2.77 1.29
CA GLY A 97 1.92 -2.33 2.36
C GLY A 97 2.56 -1.22 3.18
N GLY A 98 1.73 -0.51 3.91
CA GLY A 98 2.16 0.59 4.77
C GLY A 98 1.19 1.75 4.64
N ARG A 99 0.48 2.02 5.73
CA ARG A 99 -0.52 3.09 5.76
C ARG A 99 0.15 4.45 5.95
N VAL A 100 -0.38 5.46 5.24
CA VAL A 100 -0.02 6.86 5.48
C VAL A 100 -1.07 7.47 6.41
N LYS A 101 -0.65 7.79 7.63
CA LYS A 101 -1.56 8.27 8.66
C LYS A 101 -2.20 9.62 8.31
N ASP A 102 -1.47 10.48 7.61
CA ASP A 102 -1.94 11.81 7.22
C ASP A 102 -2.94 11.81 6.07
N LEU A 103 -2.97 10.76 5.26
CA LEU A 103 -3.79 10.71 4.07
C LEU A 103 -4.95 9.73 4.23
N PRO A 104 -6.18 10.16 3.97
CA PRO A 104 -7.33 9.25 4.06
C PRO A 104 -7.33 8.23 2.92
N GLY A 105 -7.56 6.96 3.25
CA GLY A 105 -7.69 5.90 2.25
C GLY A 105 -6.40 5.43 1.61
N VAL A 106 -5.26 5.94 2.03
CA VAL A 106 -3.95 5.53 1.49
C VAL A 106 -3.33 4.52 2.43
N ARG A 107 -3.29 3.25 2.01
CA ARG A 107 -2.80 2.12 2.81
C ARG A 107 -1.54 1.49 2.24
N TYR A 108 -0.98 2.06 1.19
CA TYR A 108 0.11 1.45 0.44
C TYR A 108 1.15 2.49 0.10
N HIS A 109 2.35 2.02 -0.19
CA HIS A 109 3.47 2.85 -0.63
C HIS A 109 4.03 2.30 -1.92
N ILE A 110 4.53 3.19 -2.79
CA ILE A 110 5.29 2.79 -3.97
C ILE A 110 6.75 2.64 -3.58
N VAL A 111 7.38 1.53 -4.00
CA VAL A 111 8.79 1.27 -3.72
C VAL A 111 9.64 2.09 -4.69
N ARG A 112 10.49 2.98 -4.15
CA ARG A 112 11.39 3.81 -4.95
C ARG A 112 12.60 2.98 -5.40
N GLY A 113 13.08 3.26 -6.59
CA GLY A 113 14.24 2.59 -7.14
C GLY A 113 13.95 1.24 -7.80
N ALA A 114 12.68 0.91 -8.00
CA ALA A 114 12.25 -0.33 -8.65
C ALA A 114 11.34 -0.04 -9.84
N LEU A 115 11.44 -0.85 -10.89
CA LEU A 115 10.65 -0.71 -12.11
C LEU A 115 10.78 0.70 -12.70
N ASP A 116 9.66 1.36 -13.01
CA ASP A 116 9.68 2.70 -13.61
C ASP A 116 9.88 3.83 -12.60
N THR A 117 9.90 3.53 -11.31
CA THR A 117 10.10 4.52 -10.27
C THR A 117 11.59 4.68 -10.00
N SER A 118 12.13 5.88 -10.25
CA SER A 118 13.52 6.17 -9.93
C SER A 118 13.72 6.31 -8.42
N GLY A 119 14.96 6.12 -7.96
CA GLY A 119 15.32 6.40 -6.57
C GLY A 119 15.20 7.90 -6.27
N VAL A 120 15.36 8.27 -5.02
CA VAL A 120 15.29 9.66 -4.59
C VAL A 120 16.61 10.35 -4.92
N ASP A 121 16.57 11.35 -5.78
CA ASP A 121 17.75 12.10 -6.18
C ASP A 121 18.29 12.93 -5.00
N GLY A 122 19.60 12.97 -4.87
CA GLY A 122 20.26 13.75 -3.84
C GLY A 122 20.23 13.16 -2.44
N ARG A 123 19.62 12.00 -2.26
CA ARG A 123 19.56 11.34 -0.95
C ARG A 123 20.82 10.49 -0.75
N ARG A 124 21.64 10.87 0.24
CA ARG A 124 22.88 10.18 0.52
C ARG A 124 22.89 9.41 1.84
N GLN A 125 21.91 9.63 2.67
CA GLN A 125 21.89 9.12 4.04
C GLN A 125 21.99 7.59 4.13
N GLY A 126 21.34 6.88 3.23
CA GLY A 126 21.41 5.42 3.20
C GLY A 126 22.62 4.85 2.48
N LEU A 127 23.39 5.69 1.77
CA LEU A 127 24.53 5.26 0.97
C LEU A 127 25.88 5.49 1.66
N SER A 128 25.92 6.33 2.67
CA SER A 128 27.16 6.69 3.35
C SER A 128 27.89 5.49 3.94
N LEU A 129 27.15 4.52 4.46
CA LEU A 129 27.73 3.30 5.04
C LEU A 129 28.26 2.32 3.99
N ILE A 130 27.78 2.43 2.76
CA ILE A 130 28.21 1.55 1.67
C ILE A 130 29.53 2.01 1.07
N HIS A 131 29.81 3.29 1.15
CA HIS A 131 31.00 3.91 0.56
C HIS A 131 32.17 4.09 1.52
N ILE A 132 32.00 3.65 2.75
CA ILE A 132 33.06 3.69 3.75
C ILE A 132 33.95 2.46 3.69
#